data_407043d366273e4a7b832959570ef856
#
_entry.id   407043d366273e4a7b832959570ef856
#
_cell.length_a   1.000
_cell.length_b   1.000
_cell.length_c   1.000
_cell.angle_alpha   90.00
_cell.angle_beta   90.00
_cell.angle_gamma   90.00
#
_symmetry.space_group_name_H-M   'P 1'
#
loop_
_entity.id
_entity.type
_entity.pdbx_description
1 polymer ?
#
loop_
_entity_poly.entity_id
_entity_poly.type
_entity_poly.pdbx_seq_one_letter_code
_entity_poly.pdbx_strand_id
1 'polypeptide(L)'
;DEEGTRFGITLLGSRGVTGTWPESWLSQCDTDGVSVAQALVNAGLDPARIAHAARHPRDIAAYLELHIEQGPCLEQAGLALGVVEAINGARRLNCRFTGEAGHAGTVPMLHRKDALAAAAEWMMQVENLTRQRGGNLVATVGTLRCAPGAVNVIPGEVQLTLDIRGPQDAPLTALLEELLGQAQAIAGRRQLSFAAEEYYRIAATACD
;
A
#
# COMPACT_ATOMS: atom_id res chain seq x y z
N ASP A 1 -5.92 9.43 -15.32
CA ASP A 1 -6.15 8.69 -14.07
C ASP A 1 -4.83 8.49 -13.32
N GLU A 2 -4.53 9.41 -12.41
CA GLU A 2 -3.27 9.39 -11.64
C GLU A 2 -3.29 8.31 -10.53
N GLU A 3 -4.47 7.91 -10.05
CA GLU A 3 -4.65 7.00 -8.93
C GLU A 3 -4.70 5.52 -9.33
N GLY A 4 -4.73 5.21 -10.61
CA GLY A 4 -4.71 3.85 -11.13
C GLY A 4 -6.01 3.06 -10.95
N THR A 5 -7.14 3.73 -10.69
CA THR A 5 -8.43 3.07 -10.41
C THR A 5 -8.94 2.25 -11.59
N ARG A 6 -8.71 2.68 -12.81
CA ARG A 6 -9.22 2.03 -14.02
C ARG A 6 -8.30 0.95 -14.57
N PHE A 7 -7.00 1.25 -14.68
CA PHE A 7 -6.04 0.37 -15.37
C PHE A 7 -5.02 -0.27 -14.41
N GLY A 8 -5.08 0.02 -13.10
CA GLY A 8 -4.07 -0.41 -12.14
C GLY A 8 -2.70 0.28 -12.31
N ILE A 9 -2.64 1.32 -13.15
CA ILE A 9 -1.43 2.09 -13.44
C ILE A 9 -1.58 3.48 -12.85
N THR A 10 -0.61 3.92 -12.06
CA THR A 10 -0.59 5.25 -11.43
C THR A 10 0.31 6.22 -12.20
N LEU A 11 0.09 7.52 -12.00
CA LEU A 11 0.93 8.60 -12.51
C LEU A 11 0.98 8.66 -14.06
N LEU A 12 -0.12 8.37 -14.73
CA LEU A 12 -0.20 8.37 -16.19
C LEU A 12 0.19 9.71 -16.80
N GLY A 13 -0.42 10.80 -16.33
CA GLY A 13 -0.14 12.15 -16.81
C GLY A 13 1.26 12.61 -16.45
N SER A 14 1.68 12.43 -15.20
CA SER A 14 2.99 12.80 -14.71
C SER A 14 4.11 12.13 -15.49
N ARG A 15 3.99 10.82 -15.79
CA ARG A 15 4.96 10.10 -16.61
C ARG A 15 4.98 10.53 -18.07
N GLY A 16 3.83 10.96 -18.61
CA GLY A 16 3.79 11.59 -19.92
C GLY A 16 4.62 12.88 -19.95
N VAL A 17 4.42 13.75 -18.96
CA VAL A 17 5.15 15.02 -18.84
C VAL A 17 6.65 14.84 -18.58
N THR A 18 7.03 13.83 -17.75
CA THR A 18 8.45 13.54 -17.46
C THR A 18 9.14 12.72 -18.56
N GLY A 19 8.41 12.25 -19.57
CA GLY A 19 8.97 11.41 -20.64
C GLY A 19 9.34 10.01 -20.18
N THR A 20 8.79 9.54 -19.04
CA THR A 20 9.08 8.21 -18.45
C THR A 20 7.94 7.23 -18.67
N TRP A 21 7.11 7.44 -19.66
CA TRP A 21 5.97 6.59 -20.04
C TRP A 21 6.45 5.26 -20.62
N PRO A 22 6.11 4.11 -20.01
CA PRO A 22 6.41 2.81 -20.57
C PRO A 22 5.45 2.50 -21.73
N GLU A 23 5.98 2.17 -22.90
CA GLU A 23 5.16 1.89 -24.10
C GLU A 23 4.21 0.70 -23.88
N SER A 24 4.62 -0.28 -23.06
CA SER A 24 3.80 -1.45 -22.70
C SER A 24 2.48 -1.11 -22.02
N TRP A 25 2.34 0.09 -21.46
CA TRP A 25 1.10 0.52 -20.82
C TRP A 25 -0.06 0.74 -21.78
N LEU A 26 0.23 1.03 -23.05
CA LEU A 26 -0.79 1.22 -24.09
C LEU A 26 -1.69 0.00 -24.30
N SER A 27 -1.14 -1.20 -24.09
CA SER A 27 -1.87 -2.46 -24.22
C SER A 27 -2.57 -2.92 -22.96
N GLN A 28 -2.37 -2.26 -21.84
CA GLN A 28 -3.02 -2.62 -20.57
C GLN A 28 -4.52 -2.31 -20.63
N CYS A 29 -5.35 -3.28 -20.20
CA CYS A 29 -6.81 -3.18 -20.29
C CYS A 29 -7.43 -2.99 -18.92
N ASP A 30 -8.58 -2.33 -18.91
CA ASP A 30 -9.48 -2.29 -17.75
C ASP A 30 -10.33 -3.58 -17.65
N THR A 31 -11.25 -3.60 -16.68
CA THR A 31 -12.15 -4.74 -16.44
C THR A 31 -13.11 -5.02 -17.61
N ASP A 32 -13.36 -4.03 -18.46
CA ASP A 32 -14.25 -4.12 -19.61
C ASP A 32 -13.47 -4.50 -20.90
N GLY A 33 -12.15 -4.73 -20.80
CA GLY A 33 -11.29 -5.07 -21.91
C GLY A 33 -10.89 -3.87 -22.78
N VAL A 34 -11.15 -2.64 -22.34
CA VAL A 34 -10.74 -1.41 -23.04
C VAL A 34 -9.28 -1.11 -22.72
N SER A 35 -8.43 -1.06 -23.74
CA SER A 35 -7.00 -0.74 -23.54
C SER A 35 -6.79 0.75 -23.24
N VAL A 36 -5.65 1.09 -22.60
CA VAL A 36 -5.22 2.48 -22.39
C VAL A 36 -5.20 3.25 -23.72
N ALA A 37 -4.65 2.62 -24.80
CA ALA A 37 -4.64 3.23 -26.13
C ALA A 37 -6.05 3.55 -26.61
N GLN A 38 -6.98 2.61 -26.49
CA GLN A 38 -8.37 2.82 -26.90
C GLN A 38 -9.06 3.89 -26.05
N ALA A 39 -8.78 3.93 -24.74
CA ALA A 39 -9.34 4.96 -23.84
C ALA A 39 -8.83 6.37 -24.21
N LEU A 40 -7.57 6.49 -24.58
CA LEU A 40 -7.02 7.77 -25.09
C LEU A 40 -7.71 8.21 -26.38
N VAL A 41 -7.88 7.29 -27.35
CA VAL A 41 -8.61 7.57 -28.61
C VAL A 41 -10.05 8.00 -28.31
N ASN A 42 -10.75 7.29 -27.40
CA ASN A 42 -12.12 7.62 -27.00
C ASN A 42 -12.22 9.02 -26.34
N ALA A 43 -11.12 9.48 -25.71
CA ALA A 43 -11.02 10.82 -25.15
C ALA A 43 -10.57 11.89 -26.18
N GLY A 44 -10.45 11.52 -27.46
CA GLY A 44 -10.02 12.43 -28.53
C GLY A 44 -8.51 12.70 -28.55
N LEU A 45 -7.72 11.84 -27.91
CA LEU A 45 -6.25 11.95 -27.85
C LEU A 45 -5.61 10.95 -28.82
N ASP A 46 -4.38 11.25 -29.24
CA ASP A 46 -3.59 10.37 -30.11
C ASP A 46 -2.49 9.66 -29.28
N PRO A 47 -2.61 8.33 -29.05
CA PRO A 47 -1.61 7.57 -28.31
C PRO A 47 -0.20 7.64 -28.90
N ALA A 48 -0.05 7.79 -30.23
CA ALA A 48 1.25 7.91 -30.86
C ALA A 48 1.98 9.22 -30.52
N ARG A 49 1.28 10.19 -29.96
CA ARG A 49 1.82 11.50 -29.59
C ARG A 49 2.19 11.66 -28.13
N ILE A 50 2.10 10.59 -27.31
CA ILE A 50 2.42 10.67 -25.86
C ILE A 50 3.82 11.21 -25.63
N ALA A 51 4.81 10.81 -26.44
CA ALA A 51 6.18 11.31 -26.34
C ALA A 51 6.29 12.84 -26.53
N HIS A 52 5.35 13.46 -27.24
CA HIS A 52 5.32 14.92 -27.41
C HIS A 52 4.84 15.68 -26.16
N ALA A 53 4.24 14.99 -25.19
CA ALA A 53 3.87 15.57 -23.91
C ALA A 53 5.09 15.86 -23.03
N ALA A 54 6.19 15.14 -23.26
CA ALA A 54 7.41 15.27 -22.47
C ALA A 54 7.94 16.71 -22.46
N ARG A 55 8.34 17.18 -21.29
CA ARG A 55 8.99 18.48 -21.08
C ARG A 55 10.43 18.27 -20.63
N HIS A 56 11.32 19.08 -21.14
CA HIS A 56 12.70 19.05 -20.67
C HIS A 56 12.79 19.81 -19.33
N PRO A 57 13.52 19.30 -18.30
CA PRO A 57 13.65 19.99 -17.01
C PRO A 57 14.09 21.46 -17.11
N ARG A 58 14.90 21.81 -18.14
CA ARG A 58 15.35 23.19 -18.38
C ARG A 58 14.25 24.15 -18.82
N ASP A 59 13.11 23.61 -19.31
CA ASP A 59 11.98 24.41 -19.78
C ASP A 59 10.96 24.67 -18.66
N ILE A 60 11.21 24.12 -17.46
CA ILE A 60 10.31 24.22 -16.29
C ILE A 60 11.01 25.09 -15.24
N ALA A 61 10.45 26.25 -14.94
CA ALA A 61 10.97 27.14 -13.91
C ALA A 61 10.55 26.69 -12.49
N ALA A 62 9.32 26.23 -12.35
CA ALA A 62 8.76 25.74 -11.10
C ALA A 62 7.54 24.86 -11.38
N TYR A 63 7.22 23.97 -10.43
CA TYR A 63 5.98 23.20 -10.37
C TYR A 63 5.22 23.59 -9.12
N LEU A 64 3.95 23.92 -9.27
CA LEU A 64 3.04 24.25 -8.18
C LEU A 64 1.78 23.38 -8.32
N GLU A 65 1.38 22.78 -7.23
CA GLU A 65 0.15 21.98 -7.16
C GLU A 65 -0.72 22.44 -5.99
N LEU A 66 -1.98 22.72 -6.27
CA LEU A 66 -2.99 22.91 -5.24
C LEU A 66 -3.74 21.61 -5.07
N HIS A 67 -3.60 21.00 -3.91
CA HIS A 67 -4.19 19.70 -3.60
C HIS A 67 -5.04 19.76 -2.33
N ILE A 68 -6.13 19.01 -2.27
CA ILE A 68 -6.87 18.83 -1.02
C ILE A 68 -6.04 18.02 -0.03
N GLU A 69 -6.18 18.27 1.26
CA GLU A 69 -5.40 17.58 2.30
C GLU A 69 -5.64 16.05 2.30
N GLN A 70 -6.84 15.62 1.96
CA GLN A 70 -7.32 14.23 2.10
C GLN A 70 -7.19 13.71 3.54
N GLY A 71 -7.30 14.62 4.52
CA GLY A 71 -7.15 14.35 5.93
C GLY A 71 -7.80 15.46 6.77
N PRO A 72 -7.86 15.30 8.09
CA PRO A 72 -8.60 16.21 8.98
C PRO A 72 -7.71 17.25 9.66
N CYS A 73 -6.39 17.30 9.42
CA CYS A 73 -5.47 18.07 10.27
C CYS A 73 -5.65 19.57 10.11
N LEU A 74 -5.78 20.08 8.90
CA LEU A 74 -6.01 21.51 8.65
C LEU A 74 -7.37 21.95 9.18
N GLU A 75 -8.40 21.15 8.96
CA GLU A 75 -9.75 21.43 9.48
C GLU A 75 -9.74 21.49 11.01
N GLN A 76 -9.14 20.49 11.68
CA GLN A 76 -9.03 20.47 13.15
C GLN A 76 -8.20 21.62 13.71
N ALA A 77 -7.19 22.08 12.96
CA ALA A 77 -6.38 23.24 13.32
C ALA A 77 -7.05 24.58 12.96
N GLY A 78 -8.19 24.57 12.26
CA GLY A 78 -8.87 25.78 11.80
C GLY A 78 -8.09 26.55 10.72
N LEU A 79 -7.25 25.84 9.95
CA LEU A 79 -6.40 26.41 8.92
C LEU A 79 -7.00 26.19 7.52
N ALA A 80 -7.03 27.23 6.70
CA ALA A 80 -7.54 27.14 5.33
C ALA A 80 -6.52 26.55 4.35
N LEU A 81 -5.23 26.69 4.62
CA LEU A 81 -4.13 26.23 3.76
C LEU A 81 -2.99 25.69 4.63
N GLY A 82 -2.21 24.80 4.04
CA GLY A 82 -0.95 24.29 4.57
C GLY A 82 0.09 24.16 3.47
N VAL A 83 1.35 24.22 3.84
CA VAL A 83 2.47 23.95 2.92
C VAL A 83 2.88 22.48 3.10
N VAL A 84 2.95 21.74 2.00
CA VAL A 84 3.40 20.35 1.99
C VAL A 84 4.92 20.32 2.05
N GLU A 85 5.49 19.69 3.08
CA GLU A 85 6.94 19.57 3.25
C GLU A 85 7.50 18.32 2.57
N ALA A 86 6.66 17.29 2.38
CA ALA A 86 7.06 16.06 1.70
C ALA A 86 5.86 15.30 1.13
N ILE A 87 6.09 14.62 0.01
CA ILE A 87 5.20 13.56 -0.48
C ILE A 87 5.63 12.26 0.21
N ASN A 88 4.68 11.61 0.88
CA ASN A 88 4.97 10.38 1.62
C ASN A 88 5.49 9.27 0.72
N GLY A 89 6.56 8.62 1.15
CA GLY A 89 6.92 7.31 0.67
C GLY A 89 5.88 6.27 1.10
N ALA A 90 5.73 5.19 0.33
CA ALA A 90 4.80 4.12 0.63
C ALA A 90 5.41 2.76 0.33
N ARG A 91 5.07 1.76 1.16
CA ARG A 91 5.41 0.36 0.95
C ARG A 91 4.19 -0.50 1.22
N ARG A 92 3.87 -1.42 0.31
CA ARG A 92 2.73 -2.32 0.43
C ARG A 92 3.17 -3.76 0.33
N LEU A 93 2.66 -4.57 1.26
CA LEU A 93 3.02 -5.97 1.37
C LEU A 93 1.78 -6.85 1.42
N ASN A 94 1.88 -8.02 0.81
CA ASN A 94 1.02 -9.16 1.09
C ASN A 94 1.67 -9.97 2.20
N CYS A 95 0.96 -10.18 3.29
CA CYS A 95 1.42 -10.94 4.45
C CYS A 95 0.58 -12.19 4.63
N ARG A 96 1.21 -13.28 5.13
CA ARG A 96 0.53 -14.55 5.35
C ARG A 96 1.00 -15.20 6.64
N PHE A 97 0.05 -15.57 7.49
CA PHE A 97 0.26 -16.50 8.58
C PHE A 97 -0.29 -17.86 8.18
N THR A 98 0.51 -18.92 8.35
CA THR A 98 0.10 -20.30 8.06
C THR A 98 0.29 -21.15 9.31
N GLY A 99 -0.80 -21.72 9.78
CA GLY A 99 -0.90 -22.60 10.90
C GLY A 99 -1.55 -23.94 10.50
N GLU A 100 -2.47 -24.42 11.33
CA GLU A 100 -3.11 -25.72 11.13
C GLU A 100 -4.61 -25.61 11.39
N ALA A 101 -5.42 -25.92 10.37
CA ALA A 101 -6.87 -25.98 10.52
C ALA A 101 -7.27 -27.18 11.37
N GLY A 102 -8.25 -27.00 12.24
CA GLY A 102 -8.71 -28.05 13.11
C GLY A 102 -10.11 -27.81 13.63
N HIS A 103 -10.71 -28.83 14.23
CA HIS A 103 -12.06 -28.73 14.79
C HIS A 103 -12.07 -27.86 16.05
N ALA A 104 -12.87 -26.77 16.03
CA ALA A 104 -12.88 -25.78 17.10
C ALA A 104 -13.33 -26.33 18.47
N GLY A 105 -14.14 -27.39 18.49
CA GLY A 105 -14.66 -27.99 19.72
C GLY A 105 -13.80 -29.11 20.32
N THR A 106 -12.83 -29.69 19.57
CA THR A 106 -12.07 -30.85 20.01
C THR A 106 -10.58 -30.64 20.13
N VAL A 107 -10.00 -29.66 19.43
CA VAL A 107 -8.57 -29.35 19.55
C VAL A 107 -8.33 -28.50 20.80
N PRO A 108 -7.58 -28.99 21.82
CA PRO A 108 -7.29 -28.22 23.02
C PRO A 108 -6.50 -26.92 22.70
N MET A 109 -6.70 -25.86 23.48
CA MET A 109 -6.07 -24.56 23.27
C MET A 109 -4.54 -24.63 23.14
N LEU A 110 -3.88 -25.48 23.93
CA LEU A 110 -2.42 -25.65 23.94
C LEU A 110 -1.85 -26.26 22.65
N HIS A 111 -2.69 -26.93 21.84
CA HIS A 111 -2.27 -27.59 20.60
C HIS A 111 -2.66 -26.82 19.35
N ARG A 112 -3.29 -25.65 19.50
CA ARG A 112 -3.77 -24.87 18.38
C ARG A 112 -2.63 -24.08 17.72
N LYS A 113 -2.58 -24.18 16.39
CA LYS A 113 -1.78 -23.31 15.54
C LYS A 113 -2.71 -22.38 14.76
N ASP A 114 -3.37 -21.50 15.48
CA ASP A 114 -4.43 -20.62 14.98
C ASP A 114 -3.84 -19.40 14.28
N ALA A 115 -3.96 -19.40 12.95
CA ALA A 115 -3.43 -18.32 12.10
C ALA A 115 -4.16 -16.99 12.32
N LEU A 116 -5.48 -17.02 12.63
CA LEU A 116 -6.25 -15.81 12.86
C LEU A 116 -5.89 -15.13 14.18
N ALA A 117 -5.67 -15.93 15.23
CA ALA A 117 -5.21 -15.40 16.50
C ALA A 117 -3.81 -14.77 16.40
N ALA A 118 -2.92 -15.34 15.57
CA ALA A 118 -1.61 -14.74 15.30
C ALA A 118 -1.73 -13.43 14.51
N ALA A 119 -2.57 -13.41 13.48
CA ALA A 119 -2.82 -12.21 12.68
C ALA A 119 -3.45 -11.09 13.52
N ALA A 120 -4.40 -11.39 14.40
CA ALA A 120 -5.02 -10.42 15.29
C ALA A 120 -4.00 -9.80 16.25
N GLU A 121 -3.13 -10.62 16.85
CA GLU A 121 -2.04 -10.14 17.71
C GLU A 121 -1.11 -9.20 16.95
N TRP A 122 -0.73 -9.57 15.71
CA TRP A 122 0.14 -8.73 14.89
C TRP A 122 -0.53 -7.42 14.46
N MET A 123 -1.81 -7.44 14.08
CA MET A 123 -2.55 -6.21 13.73
C MET A 123 -2.55 -5.20 14.89
N MET A 124 -2.69 -5.66 16.12
CA MET A 124 -2.56 -4.80 17.30
C MET A 124 -1.15 -4.22 17.45
N GLN A 125 -0.10 -5.00 17.12
CA GLN A 125 1.27 -4.48 17.13
C GLN A 125 1.50 -3.46 16.01
N VAL A 126 0.94 -3.66 14.81
CA VAL A 126 1.00 -2.67 13.72
C VAL A 126 0.48 -1.32 14.19
N GLU A 127 -0.69 -1.27 14.81
CA GLU A 127 -1.26 -0.02 15.32
C GLU A 127 -0.42 0.58 16.46
N ASN A 128 -0.07 -0.21 17.47
CA ASN A 128 0.62 0.25 18.65
C ASN A 128 2.02 0.79 18.34
N LEU A 129 2.82 0.05 17.58
CA LEU A 129 4.18 0.47 17.22
C LEU A 129 4.18 1.71 16.34
N THR A 130 3.26 1.79 15.38
CA THR A 130 3.12 2.97 14.54
C THR A 130 2.78 4.20 15.36
N ARG A 131 1.84 4.10 16.30
CA ARG A 131 1.51 5.20 17.22
C ARG A 131 2.67 5.61 18.12
N GLN A 132 3.43 4.64 18.63
CA GLN A 132 4.60 4.89 19.49
C GLN A 132 5.74 5.58 18.74
N ARG A 133 5.95 5.22 17.48
CA ARG A 133 6.99 5.84 16.64
C ARG A 133 6.64 7.28 16.29
N GLY A 134 5.38 7.62 16.09
CA GLY A 134 4.94 8.96 15.71
C GLY A 134 5.57 9.42 14.37
N GLY A 135 5.96 10.71 14.30
CA GLY A 135 6.70 11.25 13.16
C GLY A 135 5.94 11.24 11.82
N ASN A 136 4.59 11.31 11.86
CA ASN A 136 3.71 11.24 10.69
C ASN A 136 3.79 9.89 9.94
N LEU A 137 4.28 8.83 10.62
CA LEU A 137 4.18 7.47 10.11
C LEU A 137 2.75 6.96 10.26
N VAL A 138 2.26 6.31 9.23
CA VAL A 138 0.96 5.62 9.25
C VAL A 138 1.12 4.19 8.73
N ALA A 139 0.37 3.25 9.32
CA ALA A 139 0.32 1.87 8.87
C ALA A 139 -1.10 1.32 8.98
N THR A 140 -1.52 0.58 7.96
CA THR A 140 -2.89 0.06 7.87
C THR A 140 -2.88 -1.38 7.35
N VAL A 141 -3.62 -2.25 8.05
CA VAL A 141 -4.01 -3.55 7.51
C VAL A 141 -5.34 -3.34 6.79
N GLY A 142 -5.31 -3.28 5.45
CA GLY A 142 -6.47 -2.88 4.65
C GLY A 142 -7.39 -4.04 4.30
N THR A 143 -6.86 -5.26 4.18
CA THR A 143 -7.64 -6.47 3.88
C THR A 143 -7.22 -7.63 4.76
N LEU A 144 -8.17 -8.53 5.03
CA LEU A 144 -7.92 -9.78 5.71
C LEU A 144 -8.79 -10.88 5.08
N ARG A 145 -8.17 -12.00 4.73
CA ARG A 145 -8.86 -13.21 4.28
C ARG A 145 -8.45 -14.37 5.17
N CYS A 146 -9.44 -15.11 5.67
CA CYS A 146 -9.27 -16.21 6.59
C CYS A 146 -9.72 -17.52 5.93
N ALA A 147 -8.92 -18.55 5.99
CA ALA A 147 -9.24 -19.87 5.47
C ALA A 147 -9.20 -20.94 6.56
N PRO A 148 -10.17 -21.86 6.56
CA PRO A 148 -11.28 -22.04 5.61
C PRO A 148 -12.48 -21.11 5.83
N GLY A 149 -12.51 -20.27 6.87
CA GLY A 149 -13.57 -19.29 7.11
C GLY A 149 -14.89 -19.90 7.63
N ALA A 150 -14.82 -21.01 8.37
CA ALA A 150 -15.96 -21.68 8.96
C ALA A 150 -15.99 -21.47 10.49
N VAL A 151 -17.19 -21.26 11.05
CA VAL A 151 -17.40 -20.91 12.47
C VAL A 151 -16.87 -21.97 13.45
N ASN A 152 -16.83 -23.22 13.03
CA ASN A 152 -16.43 -24.37 13.85
C ASN A 152 -15.05 -24.96 13.47
N VAL A 153 -14.24 -24.20 12.70
CA VAL A 153 -12.90 -24.61 12.28
C VAL A 153 -11.86 -23.57 12.72
N ILE A 154 -10.78 -24.03 13.35
CA ILE A 154 -9.63 -23.20 13.67
C ILE A 154 -9.00 -22.74 12.35
N PRO A 155 -8.77 -21.45 12.14
CA PRO A 155 -8.17 -20.96 10.91
C PRO A 155 -6.74 -21.46 10.68
N GLY A 156 -6.54 -22.12 9.53
CA GLY A 156 -5.22 -22.63 9.13
C GLY A 156 -4.38 -21.61 8.34
N GLU A 157 -5.02 -20.65 7.70
CA GLU A 157 -4.32 -19.61 6.95
C GLU A 157 -5.03 -18.27 7.07
N VAL A 158 -4.24 -17.20 7.20
CA VAL A 158 -4.72 -15.83 7.06
C VAL A 158 -3.79 -15.07 6.13
N GLN A 159 -4.41 -14.45 5.12
CA GLN A 159 -3.75 -13.49 4.22
C GLN A 159 -4.24 -12.09 4.55
N LEU A 160 -3.31 -11.13 4.60
CA LEU A 160 -3.63 -9.75 4.89
C LEU A 160 -2.66 -8.81 4.15
N THR A 161 -3.06 -7.56 3.96
CA THR A 161 -2.22 -6.53 3.35
C THR A 161 -1.72 -5.56 4.40
N LEU A 162 -0.49 -5.08 4.25
CA LEU A 162 0.07 -3.97 5.01
C LEU A 162 0.36 -2.82 4.04
N ASP A 163 -0.19 -1.64 4.30
CA ASP A 163 0.18 -0.36 3.68
C ASP A 163 0.85 0.50 4.75
N ILE A 164 2.10 0.90 4.52
CA ILE A 164 2.86 1.73 5.45
C ILE A 164 3.40 2.94 4.71
N ARG A 165 3.25 4.15 5.31
CA ARG A 165 3.65 5.41 4.69
C ARG A 165 4.33 6.34 5.68
N GLY A 166 5.16 7.23 5.15
CA GLY A 166 5.81 8.25 5.95
C GLY A 166 6.59 9.27 5.11
N PRO A 167 6.88 10.44 5.67
CA PRO A 167 7.54 11.54 4.96
C PRO A 167 9.04 11.32 4.76
N GLN A 168 9.62 10.26 5.33
CA GLN A 168 11.03 9.91 5.24
C GLN A 168 11.23 8.41 5.14
N ASP A 169 12.11 7.97 4.23
CA ASP A 169 12.34 6.54 3.94
C ASP A 169 13.00 5.78 5.11
N ALA A 170 13.93 6.41 5.84
CA ALA A 170 14.66 5.72 6.89
C ALA A 170 13.78 5.33 8.08
N PRO A 171 12.95 6.22 8.70
CA PRO A 171 12.00 5.86 9.73
C PRO A 171 10.94 4.85 9.25
N LEU A 172 10.48 4.98 8.00
CA LEU A 172 9.51 4.07 7.39
C LEU A 172 10.09 2.66 7.27
N THR A 173 11.34 2.54 6.81
CA THR A 173 12.04 1.25 6.69
C THR A 173 12.25 0.62 8.06
N ALA A 174 12.69 1.40 9.04
CA ALA A 174 12.92 0.90 10.40
C ALA A 174 11.62 0.38 11.05
N LEU A 175 10.49 1.10 10.87
CA LEU A 175 9.19 0.62 11.36
C LEU A 175 8.78 -0.68 10.67
N LEU A 176 8.94 -0.76 9.34
CA LEU A 176 8.58 -1.97 8.60
C LEU A 176 9.40 -3.19 9.07
N GLU A 177 10.70 -3.04 9.23
CA GLU A 177 11.58 -4.12 9.72
C GLU A 177 11.15 -4.60 11.12
N GLU A 178 10.80 -3.67 12.01
CA GLU A 178 10.29 -4.00 13.34
C GLU A 178 8.96 -4.74 13.26
N LEU A 179 8.01 -4.28 12.43
CA LEU A 179 6.72 -4.95 12.25
C LEU A 179 6.86 -6.37 11.71
N LEU A 180 7.75 -6.58 10.74
CA LEU A 180 8.04 -7.91 10.19
C LEU A 180 8.74 -8.81 11.23
N GLY A 181 9.65 -8.25 12.02
CA GLY A 181 10.27 -8.95 13.14
C GLY A 181 9.26 -9.41 14.20
N GLN A 182 8.29 -8.56 14.54
CA GLN A 182 7.20 -8.92 15.45
C GLN A 182 6.31 -10.04 14.87
N ALA A 183 5.99 -9.99 13.57
CA ALA A 183 5.23 -11.06 12.92
C ALA A 183 5.94 -12.41 13.01
N GLN A 184 7.25 -12.44 12.75
CA GLN A 184 8.09 -13.64 12.87
C GLN A 184 8.12 -14.16 14.31
N ALA A 185 8.27 -13.26 15.29
CA ALA A 185 8.28 -13.64 16.71
C ALA A 185 6.93 -14.22 17.16
N ILE A 186 5.81 -13.63 16.72
CA ILE A 186 4.46 -14.12 16.99
C ILE A 186 4.28 -15.50 16.36
N ALA A 187 4.65 -15.67 15.09
CA ALA A 187 4.57 -16.94 14.39
C ALA A 187 5.38 -18.03 15.11
N GLY A 188 6.63 -17.73 15.47
CA GLY A 188 7.50 -18.67 16.18
C GLY A 188 6.92 -19.12 17.53
N ARG A 189 6.43 -18.20 18.37
CA ARG A 189 5.81 -18.53 19.67
C ARG A 189 4.56 -19.40 19.54
N ARG A 190 3.80 -19.20 18.47
CA ARG A 190 2.55 -19.92 18.20
C ARG A 190 2.75 -21.16 17.32
N GLN A 191 3.99 -21.49 16.96
CA GLN A 191 4.36 -22.62 16.08
C GLN A 191 3.70 -22.52 14.68
N LEU A 192 3.66 -21.32 14.15
CA LEU A 192 3.17 -20.96 12.81
C LEU A 192 4.34 -20.60 11.91
N SER A 193 4.07 -20.44 10.61
CA SER A 193 4.95 -19.72 9.69
C SER A 193 4.38 -18.37 9.31
N PHE A 194 5.29 -17.42 9.02
CA PHE A 194 4.95 -16.11 8.49
C PHE A 194 5.74 -15.85 7.21
N ALA A 195 5.09 -15.29 6.21
CA ALA A 195 5.69 -14.83 4.97
C ALA A 195 5.16 -13.44 4.62
N ALA A 196 6.01 -12.61 4.02
CA ALA A 196 5.64 -11.30 3.51
C ALA A 196 6.31 -11.09 2.14
N GLU A 197 5.55 -10.49 1.22
CA GLU A 197 5.99 -10.14 -0.13
C GLU A 197 5.66 -8.67 -0.38
N GLU A 198 6.70 -7.87 -0.62
CA GLU A 198 6.52 -6.46 -1.00
C GLU A 198 6.19 -6.38 -2.50
N TYR A 199 5.03 -5.82 -2.83
CA TYR A 199 4.59 -5.66 -4.23
C TYR A 199 4.54 -4.20 -4.70
N TYR A 200 4.71 -3.24 -3.78
CA TYR A 200 4.71 -1.82 -4.11
C TYR A 200 5.67 -1.05 -3.22
N ARG A 201 6.47 -0.18 -3.85
CA ARG A 201 7.38 0.72 -3.16
C ARG A 201 7.52 2.03 -3.93
N ILE A 202 7.38 3.14 -3.23
CA ILE A 202 7.72 4.48 -3.71
C ILE A 202 8.47 5.22 -2.60
N ALA A 203 9.52 5.94 -2.98
CA ALA A 203 10.31 6.72 -2.03
C ALA A 203 9.57 8.00 -1.62
N ALA A 204 9.84 8.47 -0.41
CA ALA A 204 9.43 9.79 0.04
C ALA A 204 10.16 10.87 -0.78
N THR A 205 9.47 11.96 -1.09
CA THR A 205 10.04 13.09 -1.83
C THR A 205 9.84 14.36 -1.03
N ALA A 206 10.94 15.01 -0.64
CA ALA A 206 10.87 16.33 0.00
C ALA A 206 10.40 17.37 -1.01
N CYS A 207 9.61 18.32 -0.56
CA CYS A 207 9.24 19.54 -1.31
C CYS A 207 10.24 20.65 -0.96
N ASP A 208 10.46 21.57 -1.91
CA ASP A 208 11.33 22.74 -1.73
C ASP A 208 10.64 23.85 -0.92
#